data_906a2533016df1955c340d1d8c5603f6
#
_entry.id   906a2533016df1955c340d1d8c5603f6
#
_cell.length_a   1.000
_cell.length_b   1.000
_cell.length_c   1.000
_cell.angle_alpha   90.00
_cell.angle_beta   90.00
_cell.angle_gamma   90.00
#
_symmetry.space_group_name_H-M   'P 1'
#
loop_
_entity.id
_entity.type
_entity.pdbx_description
1 polymer ?
#
loop_
_entity_poly.entity_id
_entity_poly.type
_entity_poly.pdbx_seq_one_letter_code
_entity_poly.pdbx_strand_id
1 'polypeptide(L)'
;PGAKKLEPTKIVNKTDCTKAVMFGVLRGTHLVYKWAQQNKIDFYYMDRPYWGETRNNPFYTRIVKNDHIKSWQENRPDDRFKKSFPWPIHPWKKHGKNIIVCPPTNAIQEFFGVHDWLDRTLQTLKANTDRPIIVRNKGYNPIIGFDKDGGYIVTGKDSTKPSGPIDWNDAYAIVTYNSNITLEATTRGIPCFTDKHNACAPISETDFAKIETPKYIDREPLYHSMAYGQFTSGEVRSGYAWRILDES
;
A
#
# COMPACT_ATOMS: atom_id res chain seq x y z
N PRO A 1 -3.86 -3.65 29.08
CA PRO A 1 -2.78 -3.74 30.05
C PRO A 1 -1.45 -3.69 29.31
N GLY A 2 -0.66 -2.61 29.47
CA GLY A 2 0.78 -2.65 29.44
C GLY A 2 1.56 -2.71 28.13
N ALA A 3 1.08 -2.19 26.99
CA ALA A 3 1.99 -1.99 25.84
C ALA A 3 3.09 -0.99 26.22
N LYS A 4 4.35 -1.41 26.15
CA LYS A 4 5.50 -0.52 26.37
C LYS A 4 5.89 0.12 25.04
N LYS A 5 6.02 1.45 25.01
CA LYS A 5 6.64 2.14 23.87
C LYS A 5 8.14 1.87 23.92
N LEU A 6 8.67 1.28 22.85
CA LEU A 6 10.09 1.05 22.69
C LEU A 6 10.63 1.88 21.53
N GLU A 7 11.88 2.30 21.64
CA GLU A 7 12.64 2.81 20.50
C GLU A 7 12.96 1.64 19.57
N PRO A 8 12.76 1.77 18.26
CA PRO A 8 12.96 0.68 17.30
C PRO A 8 14.32 -0.01 17.43
N THR A 9 15.40 0.74 17.65
CA THR A 9 16.76 0.23 17.79
C THR A 9 16.97 -0.61 19.05
N LYS A 10 16.13 -0.45 20.08
CA LYS A 10 16.21 -1.22 21.34
C LYS A 10 15.43 -2.54 21.29
N ILE A 11 14.61 -2.77 20.28
CA ILE A 11 13.78 -3.99 20.21
C ILE A 11 14.60 -5.21 19.80
N VAL A 12 15.69 -5.01 19.05
CA VAL A 12 16.52 -6.09 18.50
C VAL A 12 17.12 -7.01 19.58
N ASN A 13 17.23 -6.51 20.81
CA ASN A 13 17.77 -7.27 21.96
C ASN A 13 16.68 -7.72 22.95
N LYS A 14 15.39 -7.63 22.58
CA LYS A 14 14.29 -8.02 23.46
C LYS A 14 13.82 -9.43 23.17
N THR A 15 13.90 -10.30 24.17
CA THR A 15 13.45 -11.70 24.09
C THR A 15 12.10 -11.95 24.75
N ASP A 16 11.55 -10.97 25.46
CA ASP A 16 10.31 -11.06 26.24
C ASP A 16 9.06 -10.51 25.53
N CYS A 17 9.20 -10.05 24.28
CA CYS A 17 8.08 -9.54 23.51
C CYS A 17 7.35 -10.68 22.79
N THR A 18 6.06 -10.80 23.02
CA THR A 18 5.17 -11.79 22.34
C THR A 18 4.39 -11.22 21.18
N LYS A 19 4.22 -9.90 21.11
CA LYS A 19 3.54 -9.18 20.02
C LYS A 19 4.20 -7.82 19.81
N ALA A 20 4.26 -7.36 18.56
CA ALA A 20 4.75 -6.03 18.21
C ALA A 20 3.68 -5.21 17.48
N VAL A 21 3.69 -3.90 17.68
CA VAL A 21 2.83 -2.95 16.95
C VAL A 21 3.72 -1.84 16.40
N MET A 22 3.57 -1.51 15.12
CA MET A 22 4.40 -0.49 14.48
C MET A 22 3.58 0.36 13.50
N PHE A 23 4.04 1.59 13.23
CA PHE A 23 3.40 2.49 12.28
C PHE A 23 4.37 2.91 11.18
N GLY A 24 4.06 2.53 9.94
CA GLY A 24 4.89 2.83 8.77
C GLY A 24 6.24 2.12 8.78
N VAL A 25 7.07 2.44 7.78
CA VAL A 25 8.43 1.86 7.60
C VAL A 25 9.54 2.86 7.91
N LEU A 26 9.23 4.11 8.21
CA LEU A 26 10.19 5.16 8.49
C LEU A 26 10.57 5.20 9.98
N ARG A 27 11.61 5.97 10.32
CA ARG A 27 12.05 6.22 11.70
C ARG A 27 12.40 4.93 12.46
N GLY A 28 13.06 4.00 11.79
CA GLY A 28 13.52 2.74 12.39
C GLY A 28 12.46 1.64 12.52
N THR A 29 11.18 1.91 12.26
CA THR A 29 10.11 0.90 12.40
C THR A 29 10.29 -0.30 11.48
N HIS A 30 10.99 -0.15 10.35
CA HIS A 30 11.38 -1.28 9.50
C HIS A 30 12.26 -2.30 10.22
N LEU A 31 13.06 -1.89 11.21
CA LEU A 31 13.85 -2.80 12.05
C LEU A 31 12.94 -3.67 12.91
N VAL A 32 11.88 -3.08 13.45
CA VAL A 32 10.85 -3.82 14.21
C VAL A 32 10.16 -4.85 13.33
N TYR A 33 9.82 -4.47 12.09
CA TYR A 33 9.21 -5.36 11.12
C TYR A 33 10.12 -6.57 10.82
N LYS A 34 11.38 -6.30 10.42
CA LYS A 34 12.36 -7.34 10.13
C LYS A 34 12.62 -8.25 11.34
N TRP A 35 12.78 -7.65 12.51
CA TRP A 35 12.97 -8.39 13.75
C TRP A 35 11.79 -9.31 14.07
N ALA A 36 10.56 -8.82 13.97
CA ALA A 36 9.37 -9.61 14.24
C ALA A 36 9.24 -10.79 13.28
N GLN A 37 9.50 -10.58 11.98
CA GLN A 37 9.51 -11.65 10.99
C GLN A 37 10.60 -12.70 11.27
N GLN A 38 11.83 -12.28 11.57
CA GLN A 38 12.94 -13.17 11.85
C GLN A 38 12.73 -14.03 13.09
N ASN A 39 12.08 -13.47 14.11
CA ASN A 39 11.81 -14.15 15.37
C ASN A 39 10.42 -14.82 15.41
N LYS A 40 9.67 -14.78 14.31
CA LYS A 40 8.30 -15.34 14.22
C LYS A 40 7.37 -14.79 15.31
N ILE A 41 7.50 -13.51 15.61
CA ILE A 41 6.68 -12.78 16.56
C ILE A 41 5.49 -12.18 15.83
N ASP A 42 4.30 -12.39 16.34
CA ASP A 42 3.09 -11.72 15.80
C ASP A 42 3.23 -10.21 15.86
N PHE A 43 2.94 -9.56 14.75
CA PHE A 43 2.99 -8.10 14.70
C PHE A 43 1.80 -7.51 13.96
N TYR A 44 1.47 -6.26 14.31
CA TYR A 44 0.44 -5.47 13.67
C TYR A 44 1.09 -4.24 13.03
N TYR A 45 1.03 -4.20 11.71
CA TYR A 45 1.53 -3.09 10.93
C TYR A 45 0.41 -2.08 10.72
N MET A 46 0.60 -0.86 11.19
CA MET A 46 -0.36 0.24 11.06
C MET A 46 0.12 1.22 10.01
N ASP A 47 -0.81 1.76 9.21
CA ASP A 47 -0.50 2.78 8.21
C ASP A 47 -1.75 3.58 7.85
N ARG A 48 -1.63 4.47 6.88
CA ARG A 48 -2.71 5.24 6.31
C ARG A 48 -3.83 4.34 5.80
N PRO A 49 -5.10 4.75 5.95
CA PRO A 49 -6.23 3.93 5.53
C PRO A 49 -6.27 3.71 4.01
N TYR A 50 -7.09 2.76 3.60
CA TYR A 50 -7.41 2.58 2.18
C TYR A 50 -8.25 3.75 1.66
N TRP A 51 -9.22 4.21 2.45
CA TRP A 51 -10.07 5.37 2.18
C TRP A 51 -10.45 6.10 3.46
N GLY A 52 -11.14 7.25 3.34
CA GLY A 52 -11.54 8.06 4.50
C GLY A 52 -10.38 8.86 5.10
N GLU A 53 -9.32 9.11 4.31
CA GLU A 53 -8.22 9.95 4.74
C GLU A 53 -8.53 11.42 4.50
N THR A 54 -8.40 12.22 5.55
CA THR A 54 -8.20 13.66 5.41
C THR A 54 -6.74 13.98 5.68
N ARG A 55 -6.22 15.03 5.06
CA ARG A 55 -4.79 15.38 5.13
C ARG A 55 -4.24 15.47 6.56
N ASN A 56 -5.05 15.94 7.51
CA ASN A 56 -4.61 16.25 8.86
C ASN A 56 -5.21 15.31 9.94
N ASN A 57 -6.25 14.55 9.61
CA ASN A 57 -6.91 13.67 10.57
C ASN A 57 -7.57 12.48 9.84
N PRO A 58 -6.85 11.39 9.63
CA PRO A 58 -7.44 10.21 9.02
C PRO A 58 -8.50 9.62 9.95
N PHE A 59 -9.70 9.40 9.42
CA PHE A 59 -10.81 8.82 10.18
C PHE A 59 -10.53 7.35 10.53
N TYR A 60 -9.81 6.66 9.66
CA TYR A 60 -9.41 5.26 9.83
C TYR A 60 -7.90 5.10 9.89
N THR A 61 -7.47 4.01 10.51
CA THR A 61 -6.11 3.47 10.43
C THR A 61 -6.18 2.08 9.82
N ARG A 62 -5.40 1.82 8.79
CA ARG A 62 -5.19 0.48 8.27
C ARG A 62 -4.33 -0.31 9.23
N ILE A 63 -4.72 -1.55 9.53
CA ILE A 63 -3.96 -2.47 10.36
C ILE A 63 -3.90 -3.82 9.67
N VAL A 64 -2.70 -4.36 9.53
CA VAL A 64 -2.46 -5.67 8.94
C VAL A 64 -1.67 -6.52 9.92
N LYS A 65 -2.10 -7.75 10.14
CA LYS A 65 -1.38 -8.71 10.99
C LYS A 65 -0.34 -9.45 10.15
N ASN A 66 0.88 -9.50 10.65
CA ASN A 66 2.01 -10.28 10.13
C ASN A 66 2.46 -9.94 8.70
N ASP A 67 2.00 -8.82 8.13
CA ASP A 67 2.44 -8.32 6.83
C ASP A 67 2.44 -6.78 6.80
N HIS A 68 3.07 -6.22 5.79
CA HIS A 68 3.09 -4.80 5.48
C HIS A 68 1.76 -4.31 4.87
N ILE A 69 1.13 -5.15 4.04
CA ILE A 69 -0.12 -4.84 3.38
C ILE A 69 -0.95 -6.12 3.25
N LYS A 70 -2.27 -5.97 3.36
CA LYS A 70 -3.19 -7.05 3.05
C LYS A 70 -3.35 -7.13 1.52
N SER A 71 -2.62 -8.05 0.90
CA SER A 71 -2.65 -8.32 -0.54
C SER A 71 -3.45 -9.59 -0.88
N TRP A 72 -4.37 -9.99 -0.01
CA TRP A 72 -5.30 -11.11 -0.20
C TRP A 72 -6.72 -10.68 0.10
N GLN A 73 -7.67 -11.41 -0.47
CA GLN A 73 -9.09 -11.20 -0.25
C GLN A 73 -9.62 -12.21 0.76
N GLU A 74 -10.40 -11.73 1.71
CA GLU A 74 -11.18 -12.56 2.63
C GLU A 74 -12.67 -12.44 2.29
N ASN A 75 -13.42 -13.49 2.57
CA ASN A 75 -14.87 -13.41 2.51
C ASN A 75 -15.38 -12.64 3.73
N ARG A 76 -15.81 -11.41 3.52
CA ARG A 76 -16.32 -10.50 4.55
C ARG A 76 -17.68 -9.93 4.14
N PRO A 77 -18.59 -9.67 5.11
CA PRO A 77 -19.85 -8.98 4.83
C PRO A 77 -19.61 -7.57 4.26
N ASP A 78 -20.61 -7.03 3.62
CA ASP A 78 -20.56 -5.72 2.98
C ASP A 78 -20.95 -4.53 3.89
N ASP A 79 -21.34 -4.80 5.14
CA ASP A 79 -21.86 -3.83 6.11
C ASP A 79 -20.88 -2.69 6.39
N ARG A 80 -19.61 -3.00 6.64
CA ARG A 80 -18.56 -1.99 6.86
C ARG A 80 -18.24 -1.22 5.58
N PHE A 81 -18.24 -1.89 4.45
CA PHE A 81 -18.05 -1.30 3.15
C PHE A 81 -19.17 -0.32 2.83
N LYS A 82 -20.43 -0.72 2.86
CA LYS A 82 -21.60 0.14 2.62
C LYS A 82 -21.63 1.39 3.50
N LYS A 83 -21.19 1.25 4.75
CA LYS A 83 -21.15 2.34 5.71
C LYS A 83 -20.03 3.36 5.46
N SER A 84 -18.89 2.91 4.93
CA SER A 84 -17.65 3.70 4.96
C SER A 84 -17.08 4.04 3.59
N PHE A 85 -17.45 3.31 2.54
CA PHE A 85 -16.87 3.51 1.21
C PHE A 85 -17.46 4.75 0.54
N PRO A 86 -16.62 5.75 0.18
CA PRO A 86 -17.15 7.07 -0.18
C PRO A 86 -17.37 7.27 -1.68
N TRP A 87 -16.99 6.32 -2.54
CA TRP A 87 -16.94 6.51 -3.99
C TRP A 87 -17.90 5.59 -4.75
N PRO A 88 -18.45 6.02 -5.89
CA PRO A 88 -19.13 5.12 -6.81
C PRO A 88 -18.12 4.16 -7.45
N ILE A 89 -18.53 2.91 -7.66
CA ILE A 89 -17.77 1.94 -8.43
C ILE A 89 -18.27 1.98 -9.87
N HIS A 90 -17.42 2.46 -10.78
CA HIS A 90 -17.75 2.55 -12.19
C HIS A 90 -17.47 1.22 -12.92
N PRO A 91 -18.20 0.88 -14.00
CA PRO A 91 -17.89 -0.26 -14.84
C PRO A 91 -16.42 -0.22 -15.32
N TRP A 92 -15.86 -1.40 -15.60
CA TRP A 92 -14.51 -1.48 -16.17
C TRP A 92 -14.41 -0.77 -17.52
N LYS A 93 -13.45 0.11 -17.65
CA LYS A 93 -13.06 0.75 -18.91
C LYS A 93 -12.22 -0.22 -19.72
N LYS A 94 -12.62 -0.42 -20.99
CA LYS A 94 -11.87 -1.24 -21.96
C LYS A 94 -11.12 -0.39 -22.99
N HIS A 95 -11.11 0.93 -22.79
CA HIS A 95 -10.46 1.89 -23.68
C HIS A 95 -9.67 2.91 -22.84
N GLY A 96 -8.77 3.57 -23.48
CA GLY A 96 -7.87 4.58 -22.92
C GLY A 96 -6.61 4.63 -23.75
N LYS A 97 -5.86 5.70 -23.62
CA LYS A 97 -4.66 5.93 -24.42
C LYS A 97 -3.39 5.66 -23.62
N ASN A 98 -3.33 6.20 -22.41
CA ASN A 98 -2.09 6.34 -21.66
C ASN A 98 -1.93 5.26 -20.59
N ILE A 99 -0.75 4.70 -20.48
CA ILE A 99 -0.32 3.90 -19.33
C ILE A 99 0.35 4.85 -18.34
N ILE A 100 -0.15 4.86 -17.11
CA ILE A 100 0.36 5.75 -16.06
C ILE A 100 1.16 4.92 -15.07
N VAL A 101 2.46 5.16 -15.01
CA VAL A 101 3.39 4.48 -14.10
C VAL A 101 3.59 5.33 -12.86
N CYS A 102 3.24 4.79 -11.70
CA CYS A 102 3.41 5.43 -10.39
C CYS A 102 4.50 4.68 -9.60
N PRO A 103 5.76 5.14 -9.63
CA PRO A 103 6.86 4.44 -8.98
C PRO A 103 6.73 4.44 -7.45
N PRO A 104 7.34 3.44 -6.76
CA PRO A 104 7.43 3.42 -5.31
C PRO A 104 8.28 4.61 -4.81
N THR A 105 7.98 5.06 -3.58
CA THR A 105 8.83 6.07 -2.93
C THR A 105 10.17 5.48 -2.52
N ASN A 106 11.20 6.32 -2.33
CA ASN A 106 12.54 5.88 -1.90
C ASN A 106 12.47 4.99 -0.64
N ALA A 107 11.61 5.34 0.33
CA ALA A 107 11.43 4.52 1.53
C ALA A 107 10.92 3.10 1.24
N ILE A 108 10.05 2.96 0.27
CA ILE A 108 9.52 1.65 -0.16
C ILE A 108 10.59 0.91 -0.98
N GLN A 109 11.35 1.60 -1.80
CA GLN A 109 12.46 0.99 -2.53
C GLN A 109 13.50 0.41 -1.57
N GLU A 110 13.88 1.14 -0.53
CA GLU A 110 14.79 0.68 0.52
C GLU A 110 14.22 -0.48 1.33
N PHE A 111 12.95 -0.37 1.70
CA PHE A 111 12.28 -1.39 2.51
C PHE A 111 12.21 -2.76 1.82
N PHE A 112 11.91 -2.76 0.51
CA PHE A 112 11.77 -3.97 -0.29
C PHE A 112 12.99 -4.32 -1.14
N GLY A 113 14.02 -3.46 -1.21
CA GLY A 113 15.20 -3.68 -2.05
C GLY A 113 14.89 -3.61 -3.55
N VAL A 114 13.99 -2.70 -3.97
CA VAL A 114 13.49 -2.61 -5.36
C VAL A 114 13.88 -1.31 -6.05
N HIS A 115 15.15 -0.95 -5.95
CA HIS A 115 15.69 0.31 -6.48
C HIS A 115 15.60 0.43 -8.00
N ASP A 116 15.67 -0.69 -8.71
CA ASP A 116 15.61 -0.80 -10.17
C ASP A 116 14.18 -1.01 -10.72
N TRP A 117 13.16 -0.96 -9.86
CA TRP A 117 11.79 -1.28 -10.23
C TRP A 117 11.28 -0.43 -11.41
N LEU A 118 11.53 0.87 -11.40
CA LEU A 118 11.06 1.77 -12.45
C LEU A 118 11.69 1.42 -13.81
N ASP A 119 13.00 1.22 -13.86
CA ASP A 119 13.74 0.93 -15.09
C ASP A 119 13.30 -0.40 -15.69
N ARG A 120 13.21 -1.46 -14.88
CA ARG A 120 12.69 -2.76 -15.32
C ARG A 120 11.24 -2.68 -15.82
N THR A 121 10.40 -1.92 -15.10
CA THR A 121 9.00 -1.72 -15.49
C THR A 121 8.90 -1.02 -16.84
N LEU A 122 9.63 0.08 -17.02
CA LEU A 122 9.62 0.81 -18.29
C LEU A 122 10.17 -0.04 -19.46
N GLN A 123 11.20 -0.83 -19.23
CA GLN A 123 11.73 -1.75 -20.22
C GLN A 123 10.68 -2.80 -20.64
N THR A 124 10.03 -3.42 -19.64
CA THR A 124 8.97 -4.41 -19.91
C THR A 124 7.80 -3.80 -20.67
N LEU A 125 7.31 -2.64 -20.26
CA LEU A 125 6.20 -1.96 -20.91
C LEU A 125 6.53 -1.60 -22.37
N LYS A 126 7.69 -0.97 -22.62
CA LYS A 126 8.12 -0.59 -23.96
C LYS A 126 8.27 -1.78 -24.93
N ALA A 127 8.56 -2.96 -24.42
CA ALA A 127 8.64 -4.18 -25.21
C ALA A 127 7.28 -4.79 -25.54
N ASN A 128 6.20 -4.37 -24.89
CA ASN A 128 4.89 -5.03 -24.96
C ASN A 128 3.72 -4.10 -25.32
N THR A 129 3.98 -2.81 -25.62
CA THR A 129 2.92 -1.87 -26.02
C THR A 129 3.49 -0.68 -26.77
N ASP A 130 2.70 -0.15 -27.69
CA ASP A 130 2.95 1.14 -28.37
C ASP A 130 2.22 2.32 -27.72
N ARG A 131 1.51 2.09 -26.61
CA ARG A 131 0.80 3.15 -25.88
C ARG A 131 1.76 4.14 -25.25
N PRO A 132 1.41 5.43 -25.19
CA PRO A 132 2.18 6.40 -24.45
C PRO A 132 2.31 6.00 -22.96
N ILE A 133 3.53 6.02 -22.44
CA ILE A 133 3.85 5.73 -21.05
C ILE A 133 4.16 7.04 -20.35
N ILE A 134 3.39 7.36 -19.32
CA ILE A 134 3.53 8.58 -18.51
C ILE A 134 3.99 8.19 -17.11
N VAL A 135 5.22 8.56 -16.76
CA VAL A 135 5.71 8.38 -15.38
C VAL A 135 5.19 9.52 -14.52
N ARG A 136 4.43 9.18 -13.48
CA ARG A 136 3.85 10.13 -12.55
C ARG A 136 4.63 10.20 -11.26
N ASN A 137 5.37 11.30 -11.08
CA ASN A 137 6.09 11.58 -9.86
C ASN A 137 5.15 12.06 -8.75
N LYS A 138 5.30 11.47 -7.56
CA LYS A 138 4.61 11.93 -6.35
C LYS A 138 5.23 13.25 -5.89
N GLY A 139 4.43 14.23 -5.46
CA GLY A 139 4.90 15.57 -5.04
C GLY A 139 5.74 15.59 -3.76
N TYR A 140 5.92 14.45 -3.15
CA TYR A 140 6.79 14.25 -2.01
C TYR A 140 7.45 12.87 -2.13
N ASN A 141 8.76 12.88 -2.26
CA ASN A 141 9.57 11.68 -2.20
C ASN A 141 10.72 11.96 -1.23
N PRO A 142 10.72 11.37 -0.03
CA PRO A 142 11.75 11.65 0.97
C PRO A 142 13.11 11.11 0.52
N ILE A 143 14.16 11.89 0.71
CA ILE A 143 15.53 11.39 0.62
C ILE A 143 15.81 10.62 1.91
N ILE A 144 16.16 9.36 1.75
CA ILE A 144 16.40 8.45 2.85
C ILE A 144 17.90 8.39 3.16
N GLY A 145 18.25 8.65 4.39
CA GLY A 145 19.54 8.32 4.97
C GLY A 145 19.41 7.22 6.01
N PHE A 146 20.52 6.83 6.61
CA PHE A 146 20.57 5.85 7.66
C PHE A 146 21.24 6.47 8.89
N ASP A 147 20.72 6.16 10.07
CA ASP A 147 21.40 6.46 11.33
C ASP A 147 22.50 5.42 11.62
N LYS A 148 23.24 5.64 12.69
CA LYS A 148 24.34 4.73 13.12
C LYS A 148 23.88 3.30 13.44
N ASP A 149 22.58 3.12 13.71
CA ASP A 149 21.98 1.83 14.05
C ASP A 149 21.26 1.20 12.83
N GLY A 150 21.41 1.80 11.62
CA GLY A 150 20.80 1.34 10.37
C GLY A 150 19.32 1.69 10.25
N GLY A 151 18.81 2.60 11.06
CA GLY A 151 17.45 3.11 11.00
C GLY A 151 17.27 4.10 9.84
N TYR A 152 16.13 4.06 9.16
CA TYR A 152 15.82 5.03 8.12
C TYR A 152 15.53 6.40 8.71
N ILE A 153 16.27 7.39 8.28
CA ILE A 153 16.03 8.79 8.60
C ILE A 153 15.73 9.58 7.32
N VAL A 154 14.86 10.58 7.43
CA VAL A 154 14.59 11.50 6.33
C VAL A 154 15.61 12.63 6.38
N THR A 155 16.52 12.67 5.40
CA THR A 155 17.58 13.67 5.32
C THR A 155 17.19 14.88 4.47
N GLY A 156 16.11 14.76 3.67
CA GLY A 156 15.66 15.84 2.80
C GLY A 156 14.43 15.45 2.01
N LYS A 157 14.11 16.26 1.00
CA LYS A 157 13.05 16.00 0.01
C LYS A 157 13.68 16.00 -1.37
N ASP A 158 13.23 15.06 -2.20
CA ASP A 158 13.52 15.12 -3.62
C ASP A 158 12.97 16.44 -4.20
N SER A 159 13.79 17.12 -4.99
CA SER A 159 13.41 18.36 -5.70
C SER A 159 12.53 18.10 -6.93
N THR A 160 12.25 16.84 -7.25
CA THR A 160 11.40 16.47 -8.37
C THR A 160 10.02 17.12 -8.23
N LYS A 161 9.64 17.91 -9.23
CA LYS A 161 8.32 18.52 -9.26
C LYS A 161 7.25 17.44 -9.30
N PRO A 162 6.15 17.58 -8.55
CA PRO A 162 5.04 16.66 -8.64
C PRO A 162 4.46 16.73 -10.05
N SER A 163 4.10 15.59 -10.61
CA SER A 163 3.26 15.53 -11.80
C SER A 163 1.89 16.12 -11.48
N GLY A 164 1.26 16.73 -12.46
CA GLY A 164 -0.12 17.21 -12.35
C GLY A 164 -1.11 16.09 -12.01
N PRO A 165 -2.40 16.43 -11.93
CA PRO A 165 -3.47 15.44 -11.74
C PRO A 165 -3.45 14.41 -12.86
N ILE A 166 -3.92 13.20 -12.55
CA ILE A 166 -4.11 12.15 -13.57
C ILE A 166 -5.30 12.53 -14.45
N ASP A 167 -5.12 12.47 -15.75
CA ASP A 167 -6.24 12.45 -16.67
C ASP A 167 -6.85 11.04 -16.69
N TRP A 168 -7.86 10.86 -15.85
CA TRP A 168 -8.57 9.60 -15.73
C TRP A 168 -9.37 9.21 -16.99
N ASN A 169 -9.71 10.18 -17.83
CA ASN A 169 -10.45 9.91 -19.06
C ASN A 169 -9.59 9.19 -20.10
N ASP A 170 -8.33 9.59 -20.22
CA ASP A 170 -7.38 9.00 -21.15
C ASP A 170 -6.53 7.88 -20.53
N ALA A 171 -6.68 7.59 -19.24
CA ALA A 171 -5.97 6.50 -18.59
C ALA A 171 -6.47 5.13 -19.11
N TYR A 172 -5.55 4.35 -19.67
CA TYR A 172 -5.78 2.95 -20.07
C TYR A 172 -5.54 1.99 -18.91
N ALA A 173 -4.40 2.15 -18.22
CA ALA A 173 -4.02 1.35 -17.07
C ALA A 173 -3.15 2.13 -16.10
N ILE A 174 -3.19 1.75 -14.82
CA ILE A 174 -2.25 2.21 -13.80
C ILE A 174 -1.24 1.09 -13.52
N VAL A 175 0.05 1.42 -13.56
CA VAL A 175 1.14 0.50 -13.23
C VAL A 175 1.86 1.04 -11.99
N THR A 176 1.97 0.23 -10.94
CA THR A 176 2.63 0.66 -9.70
C THR A 176 3.13 -0.53 -8.86
N TYR A 177 4.09 -0.29 -8.00
CA TYR A 177 4.54 -1.29 -7.03
C TYR A 177 3.46 -1.53 -5.95
N ASN A 178 3.20 -0.55 -5.09
CA ASN A 178 2.31 -0.72 -3.93
C ASN A 178 1.48 0.53 -3.57
N SER A 179 1.30 1.46 -4.51
CA SER A 179 0.58 2.70 -4.22
C SER A 179 -0.93 2.47 -4.07
N ASN A 180 -1.56 3.16 -3.12
CA ASN A 180 -3.02 3.19 -2.96
C ASN A 180 -3.78 3.84 -4.15
N ILE A 181 -3.07 4.42 -5.12
CA ILE A 181 -3.66 4.92 -6.37
C ILE A 181 -4.46 3.83 -7.10
N THR A 182 -4.10 2.55 -6.88
CA THR A 182 -4.81 1.40 -7.43
C THR A 182 -6.26 1.33 -6.99
N LEU A 183 -6.56 1.68 -5.75
CA LEU A 183 -7.94 1.72 -5.27
C LEU A 183 -8.74 2.80 -6.00
N GLU A 184 -8.18 4.00 -6.14
CA GLU A 184 -8.82 5.07 -6.88
C GLU A 184 -9.03 4.72 -8.36
N ALA A 185 -8.03 4.10 -8.98
CA ALA A 185 -8.11 3.65 -10.38
C ALA A 185 -9.19 2.58 -10.57
N THR A 186 -9.16 1.54 -9.72
CA THR A 186 -10.10 0.44 -9.84
C THR A 186 -11.54 0.86 -9.56
N THR A 187 -11.79 1.81 -8.64
CA THR A 187 -13.14 2.37 -8.46
C THR A 187 -13.64 3.14 -9.68
N ARG A 188 -12.73 3.78 -10.43
CA ARG A 188 -13.02 4.46 -11.70
C ARG A 188 -13.14 3.49 -12.90
N GLY A 189 -12.97 2.20 -12.66
CA GLY A 189 -13.01 1.18 -13.70
C GLY A 189 -11.72 1.07 -14.51
N ILE A 190 -10.61 1.63 -14.05
CA ILE A 190 -9.31 1.55 -14.75
C ILE A 190 -8.54 0.35 -14.22
N PRO A 191 -8.12 -0.60 -15.10
CA PRO A 191 -7.37 -1.77 -14.68
C PRO A 191 -5.99 -1.39 -14.15
N CYS A 192 -5.48 -2.21 -13.22
CA CYS A 192 -4.19 -1.98 -12.61
C CYS A 192 -3.24 -3.16 -12.83
N PHE A 193 -1.97 -2.80 -12.92
CA PHE A 193 -0.82 -3.70 -12.94
C PHE A 193 0.03 -3.41 -11.71
N THR A 194 0.19 -4.39 -10.84
CA THR A 194 0.80 -4.16 -9.52
C THR A 194 1.77 -5.27 -9.15
N ASP A 195 2.68 -4.96 -8.23
CA ASP A 195 3.38 -6.01 -7.52
C ASP A 195 2.42 -6.75 -6.56
N LYS A 196 2.80 -7.98 -6.17
CA LYS A 196 2.05 -8.79 -5.19
C LYS A 196 1.90 -8.10 -3.82
N HIS A 197 2.75 -7.12 -3.51
CA HIS A 197 2.72 -6.32 -2.28
C HIS A 197 1.77 -5.11 -2.38
N ASN A 198 0.77 -5.16 -3.24
CA ASN A 198 -0.26 -4.14 -3.37
C ASN A 198 -1.61 -4.64 -2.83
N ALA A 199 -2.35 -3.77 -2.17
CA ALA A 199 -3.67 -4.12 -1.64
C ALA A 199 -4.68 -4.54 -2.72
N CYS A 200 -4.55 -4.02 -3.94
CA CYS A 200 -5.37 -4.39 -5.08
C CYS A 200 -4.78 -5.53 -5.93
N ALA A 201 -3.70 -6.19 -5.48
CA ALA A 201 -3.09 -7.31 -6.21
C ALA A 201 -4.09 -8.43 -6.58
N PRO A 202 -5.07 -8.81 -5.72
CA PRO A 202 -6.05 -9.85 -6.06
C PRO A 202 -6.90 -9.54 -7.31
N ILE A 203 -7.11 -8.27 -7.62
CA ILE A 203 -7.93 -7.83 -8.77
C ILE A 203 -7.08 -7.18 -9.88
N SER A 204 -5.78 -7.22 -9.77
CA SER A 204 -4.82 -6.64 -10.71
C SER A 204 -4.05 -7.72 -11.47
N GLU A 205 -3.41 -7.34 -12.56
CA GLU A 205 -2.41 -8.18 -13.20
C GLU A 205 -1.03 -7.93 -12.57
N THR A 206 -0.27 -8.98 -12.34
CA THR A 206 1.08 -8.88 -11.78
C THR A 206 2.18 -9.07 -12.80
N ASP A 207 1.86 -9.59 -13.98
CA ASP A 207 2.74 -9.71 -15.13
C ASP A 207 2.60 -8.48 -16.03
N PHE A 208 3.55 -7.57 -15.99
CA PHE A 208 3.52 -6.31 -16.74
C PHE A 208 3.69 -6.51 -18.27
N ALA A 209 4.16 -7.68 -18.71
CA ALA A 209 4.19 -8.01 -20.13
C ALA A 209 2.78 -8.16 -20.73
N LYS A 210 1.79 -8.43 -19.89
CA LYS A 210 0.37 -8.54 -20.30
C LYS A 210 -0.36 -7.19 -20.33
N ILE A 211 0.35 -6.09 -20.51
CA ILE A 211 -0.23 -4.75 -20.41
C ILE A 211 -1.43 -4.52 -21.35
N GLU A 212 -1.48 -5.16 -22.49
CA GLU A 212 -2.61 -5.07 -23.45
C GLU A 212 -3.77 -6.04 -23.14
N THR A 213 -3.60 -6.93 -22.15
CA THR A 213 -4.61 -7.91 -21.73
C THR A 213 -4.92 -7.82 -20.24
N PRO A 214 -5.41 -6.67 -19.74
CA PRO A 214 -5.66 -6.47 -18.32
C PRO A 214 -6.79 -7.36 -17.80
N LYS A 215 -6.75 -7.66 -16.50
CA LYS A 215 -7.81 -8.39 -15.82
C LYS A 215 -9.00 -7.48 -15.51
N TYR A 216 -10.22 -8.03 -15.65
CA TYR A 216 -11.48 -7.38 -15.35
C TYR A 216 -12.28 -8.22 -14.34
N ILE A 217 -11.82 -8.25 -13.10
CA ILE A 217 -12.36 -9.08 -12.02
C ILE A 217 -13.38 -8.28 -11.23
N ASP A 218 -14.37 -8.95 -10.61
CA ASP A 218 -15.24 -8.31 -9.64
C ASP A 218 -14.42 -7.79 -8.45
N ARG A 219 -14.64 -6.53 -8.12
CA ARG A 219 -13.84 -5.76 -7.15
C ARG A 219 -14.49 -5.68 -5.77
N GLU A 220 -15.81 -5.79 -5.72
CA GLU A 220 -16.57 -5.55 -4.49
C GLU A 220 -16.15 -6.49 -3.36
N PRO A 221 -15.94 -7.81 -3.58
CA PRO A 221 -15.47 -8.70 -2.52
C PRO A 221 -14.13 -8.28 -1.91
N LEU A 222 -13.21 -7.74 -2.74
CA LEU A 222 -11.96 -7.19 -2.22
C LEU A 222 -12.19 -5.95 -1.36
N TYR A 223 -13.07 -5.05 -1.79
CA TYR A 223 -13.39 -3.84 -1.04
C TYR A 223 -14.09 -4.15 0.29
N HIS A 224 -14.95 -5.18 0.31
CA HIS A 224 -15.52 -5.70 1.56
C HIS A 224 -14.41 -6.16 2.50
N SER A 225 -13.47 -6.95 1.99
CA SER A 225 -12.30 -7.41 2.74
C SER A 225 -11.44 -6.25 3.26
N MET A 226 -11.18 -5.23 2.43
CA MET A 226 -10.43 -4.03 2.83
C MET A 226 -11.13 -3.24 3.95
N ALA A 227 -12.46 -3.15 3.93
CA ALA A 227 -13.22 -2.46 4.97
C ALA A 227 -13.01 -3.08 6.37
N TYR A 228 -12.69 -4.37 6.42
CA TYR A 228 -12.31 -5.09 7.63
C TYR A 228 -10.80 -5.03 7.96
N GLY A 229 -10.02 -4.36 7.13
CA GLY A 229 -8.60 -4.09 7.36
C GLY A 229 -8.30 -2.66 7.80
N GLN A 230 -9.33 -1.81 8.01
CA GLN A 230 -9.15 -0.45 8.53
C GLN A 230 -10.16 -0.14 9.65
N PHE A 231 -9.70 0.61 10.65
CA PHE A 231 -10.42 0.78 11.91
C PHE A 231 -10.34 2.23 12.39
N THR A 232 -11.41 2.68 13.03
CA THR A 232 -11.44 3.96 13.74
C THR A 232 -10.62 3.88 15.04
N SER A 233 -10.23 5.03 15.58
CA SER A 233 -9.55 5.08 16.87
C SER A 233 -10.39 4.49 18.02
N GLY A 234 -11.73 4.57 17.93
CA GLY A 234 -12.65 3.95 18.88
C GLY A 234 -12.59 2.42 18.81
N GLU A 235 -12.60 1.85 17.62
CA GLU A 235 -12.52 0.39 17.39
C GLU A 235 -11.16 -0.18 17.83
N VAL A 236 -10.07 0.57 17.65
CA VAL A 236 -8.75 0.18 18.14
C VAL A 236 -8.73 0.18 19.69
N ARG A 237 -9.27 1.23 20.32
CA ARG A 237 -9.29 1.37 21.80
C ARG A 237 -10.21 0.37 22.48
N SER A 238 -11.35 0.03 21.88
CA SER A 238 -12.29 -0.96 22.42
C SER A 238 -11.83 -2.41 22.31
N GLY A 239 -10.75 -2.67 21.59
CA GLY A 239 -10.28 -4.03 21.32
C GLY A 239 -10.93 -4.72 20.12
N TYR A 240 -11.92 -4.07 19.48
CA TYR A 240 -12.62 -4.63 18.31
C TYR A 240 -11.67 -4.96 17.16
N ALA A 241 -10.76 -4.02 16.85
CA ALA A 241 -9.79 -4.21 15.76
C ALA A 241 -8.92 -5.46 15.96
N TRP A 242 -8.43 -5.67 17.16
CA TRP A 242 -7.56 -6.81 17.48
C TRP A 242 -8.29 -8.13 17.37
N ARG A 243 -9.53 -8.21 17.84
CA ARG A 243 -10.38 -9.41 17.69
C ARG A 243 -10.56 -9.76 16.20
N ILE A 244 -10.96 -8.81 15.37
CA ILE A 244 -11.13 -9.05 13.92
C ILE A 244 -9.84 -9.53 13.26
N LEU A 245 -8.68 -8.97 13.63
CA LEU A 245 -7.40 -9.33 13.05
C LEU A 245 -6.84 -10.67 13.58
N ASP A 246 -7.25 -11.09 14.78
CA ASP A 246 -6.84 -12.37 15.35
C ASP A 246 -7.73 -13.54 14.89
N GLU A 247 -8.95 -13.25 14.40
CA GLU A 247 -9.87 -14.21 13.78
C GLU A 247 -9.60 -14.43 12.28
N SER A 248 -8.65 -13.69 11.68
CA SER A 248 -8.37 -13.65 10.22
C SER A 248 -7.25 -14.58 9.83
#